data_d014af2ba3e2a0061a12a6e6f4ba58d1
#
_entry.id   d014af2ba3e2a0061a12a6e6f4ba58d1
#
_cell.length_a   1.000
_cell.length_b   1.000
_cell.length_c   1.000
_cell.angle_alpha   90.00
_cell.angle_beta   90.00
_cell.angle_gamma   90.00
#
_symmetry.space_group_name_H-M   'P 1'
#
loop_
_entity.id
_entity.type
_entity.pdbx_description
1 polymer ?
#
loop_
_entity_poly.entity_id
_entity_poly.type
_entity_poly.pdbx_seq_one_letter_code
_entity_poly.pdbx_strand_id
1 'polypeptide(L)'
;MAWMIREDQLDPEQKDFVNNESKKTGNIWVKGFAGSGKSVLLVHSLKDILKKEPNASAAVVLYTHSLIDMFRTGMKEIGLSESIPVMTYYEFVDRSTSNYDYILCDEVQDLPAKVLYAMNNRAKKIIVAGDSNQSIFSTDPKWQEPTVNPTQIGDIINARAFSLNMIHRLTRSIISAVQKILPNMNIFGAARDTTKVDVNIRLCEASSEQEEIEYVFKESQKGTAVSES
;
A
#
# COMPACT_ATOMS: atom_id res chain seq x y z
N MET A 1 -9.46 15.67 -1.13
CA MET A 1 -10.00 14.92 0.04
C MET A 1 -8.80 14.30 0.77
N ALA A 2 -8.65 14.55 2.07
CA ALA A 2 -7.57 13.96 2.85
C ALA A 2 -7.71 12.42 2.83
N TRP A 3 -6.64 11.69 2.50
CA TRP A 3 -6.64 10.22 2.50
C TRP A 3 -6.05 9.66 3.80
N MET A 4 -5.26 10.47 4.49
CA MET A 4 -4.64 10.08 5.74
C MET A 4 -5.65 10.23 6.89
N ILE A 5 -5.86 9.15 7.63
CA ILE A 5 -6.70 9.16 8.83
C ILE A 5 -5.85 9.55 10.05
N ARG A 6 -6.50 10.08 11.09
CA ARG A 6 -5.84 10.42 12.34
C ARG A 6 -5.49 9.17 13.13
N GLU A 7 -4.52 9.27 14.04
CA GLU A 7 -4.05 8.17 14.87
C GLU A 7 -5.16 7.55 15.74
N ASP A 8 -6.09 8.38 16.22
CA ASP A 8 -7.25 7.92 17.01
C ASP A 8 -8.24 7.08 16.19
N GLN A 9 -8.24 7.23 14.88
CA GLN A 9 -9.10 6.51 13.93
C GLN A 9 -8.52 5.18 13.44
N LEU A 10 -7.27 4.88 13.77
CA LEU A 10 -6.66 3.58 13.46
C LEU A 10 -7.44 2.46 14.17
N ASP A 11 -7.64 1.35 13.47
CA ASP A 11 -8.24 0.16 14.06
C ASP A 11 -7.30 -0.53 15.09
N PRO A 12 -7.78 -1.51 15.85
CA PRO A 12 -6.96 -2.18 16.87
C PRO A 12 -5.71 -2.87 16.30
N GLU A 13 -5.77 -3.52 15.10
CA GLU A 13 -4.62 -4.16 14.46
C GLU A 13 -3.60 -3.12 14.01
N GLN A 14 -4.08 -2.02 13.42
CA GLN A 14 -3.24 -0.90 13.00
C GLN A 14 -2.56 -0.23 14.20
N LYS A 15 -3.28 0.01 15.29
CA LYS A 15 -2.72 0.56 16.54
C LYS A 15 -1.67 -0.36 17.15
N ASP A 16 -1.93 -1.67 17.17
CA ASP A 16 -0.96 -2.65 17.67
C ASP A 16 0.31 -2.65 16.83
N PHE A 17 0.17 -2.60 15.51
CA PHE A 17 1.33 -2.51 14.64
C PHE A 17 2.18 -1.26 14.92
N VAL A 18 1.58 -0.09 14.90
CA VAL A 18 2.30 1.18 15.10
C VAL A 18 2.93 1.24 16.50
N ASN A 19 2.20 0.80 17.53
CA ASN A 19 2.64 0.94 18.91
C ASN A 19 3.62 -0.14 19.36
N ASN A 20 3.54 -1.34 18.81
CA ASN A 20 4.27 -2.50 19.28
C ASN A 20 5.08 -3.18 18.16
N GLU A 21 4.41 -3.64 17.08
CA GLU A 21 5.04 -4.52 16.10
C GLU A 21 6.12 -3.81 15.28
N SER A 22 5.87 -2.57 14.85
CA SER A 22 6.85 -1.78 14.09
C SER A 22 8.17 -1.54 14.83
N LYS A 23 8.18 -1.67 16.15
CA LYS A 23 9.34 -1.43 17.04
C LYS A 23 10.17 -2.66 17.30
N LYS A 24 9.63 -3.85 17.10
CA LYS A 24 10.39 -5.10 17.30
C LYS A 24 11.55 -5.16 16.32
N THR A 25 12.63 -5.79 16.72
CA THR A 25 13.82 -5.98 15.89
C THR A 25 13.53 -6.77 14.62
N GLY A 26 14.34 -6.56 13.58
CA GLY A 26 14.22 -7.24 12.28
C GLY A 26 13.24 -6.56 11.32
N ASN A 27 13.29 -7.03 10.10
CA ASN A 27 12.46 -6.52 9.00
C ASN A 27 11.03 -7.03 9.12
N ILE A 28 10.08 -6.31 8.52
CA ILE A 28 8.65 -6.62 8.60
C ILE A 28 8.02 -6.58 7.22
N TRP A 29 7.24 -7.61 6.91
CA TRP A 29 6.37 -7.62 5.76
C TRP A 29 4.90 -7.55 6.18
N VAL A 30 4.29 -6.38 5.96
CA VAL A 30 2.87 -6.11 6.21
C VAL A 30 2.04 -6.61 5.03
N LYS A 31 1.25 -7.64 5.27
CA LYS A 31 0.32 -8.22 4.31
C LYS A 31 -1.10 -7.72 4.57
N GLY A 32 -1.87 -7.51 3.53
CA GLY A 32 -3.29 -7.17 3.68
C GLY A 32 -3.97 -6.96 2.35
N PHE A 33 -5.27 -7.17 2.31
CA PHE A 33 -6.07 -6.94 1.12
C PHE A 33 -6.09 -5.46 0.71
N ALA A 34 -6.58 -5.21 -0.53
CA ALA A 34 -6.91 -3.86 -0.96
C ALA A 34 -7.82 -3.17 0.06
N GLY A 35 -7.44 -1.94 0.44
CA GLY A 35 -8.24 -1.15 1.39
C GLY A 35 -8.12 -1.57 2.86
N SER A 36 -7.12 -2.39 3.24
CA SER A 36 -6.82 -2.68 4.65
C SER A 36 -6.02 -1.57 5.36
N GLY A 37 -5.61 -0.52 4.63
CA GLY A 37 -4.89 0.61 5.21
C GLY A 37 -3.36 0.44 5.31
N LYS A 38 -2.75 -0.43 4.51
CA LYS A 38 -1.29 -0.66 4.48
C LYS A 38 -0.48 0.63 4.37
N SER A 39 -0.81 1.49 3.40
CA SER A 39 -0.12 2.78 3.18
C SER A 39 -0.28 3.73 4.37
N VAL A 40 -1.48 3.78 4.97
CA VAL A 40 -1.76 4.54 6.21
C VAL A 40 -0.85 4.05 7.34
N LEU A 41 -0.75 2.73 7.48
CA LEU A 41 0.07 2.09 8.50
C LEU A 41 1.56 2.43 8.35
N LEU A 42 2.09 2.39 7.11
CA LEU A 42 3.48 2.77 6.84
C LEU A 42 3.76 4.22 7.27
N VAL A 43 2.89 5.17 6.93
CA VAL A 43 3.10 6.58 7.24
C VAL A 43 3.01 6.84 8.75
N HIS A 44 2.05 6.23 9.46
CA HIS A 44 1.97 6.32 10.92
C HIS A 44 3.16 5.67 11.62
N SER A 45 3.64 4.53 11.12
CA SER A 45 4.83 3.87 11.66
C SER A 45 6.07 4.73 11.50
N LEU A 46 6.25 5.37 10.35
CA LEU A 46 7.35 6.30 10.11
C LEU A 46 7.30 7.46 11.11
N LYS A 47 6.12 8.04 11.34
CA LYS A 47 5.94 9.12 12.33
C LYS A 47 6.32 8.68 13.74
N ASP A 48 5.85 7.52 14.19
CA ASP A 48 6.15 7.01 15.53
C ASP A 48 7.65 6.67 15.69
N ILE A 49 8.27 6.10 14.66
CA ILE A 49 9.72 5.82 14.63
C ILE A 49 10.51 7.12 14.82
N LEU A 50 10.27 8.12 13.96
CA LEU A 50 11.01 9.37 13.99
C LEU A 50 10.70 10.22 15.24
N LYS A 51 9.54 10.06 15.86
CA LYS A 51 9.24 10.67 17.16
C LYS A 51 10.12 10.10 18.28
N LYS A 52 10.46 8.81 18.21
CA LYS A 52 11.29 8.12 19.23
C LYS A 52 12.77 8.22 18.94
N GLU A 53 13.11 8.18 17.66
CA GLU A 53 14.48 8.27 17.14
C GLU A 53 14.62 9.49 16.23
N PRO A 54 14.66 10.73 16.77
CA PRO A 54 14.63 11.95 15.95
C PRO A 54 15.81 12.11 15.00
N ASN A 55 16.92 11.44 15.29
CA ASN A 55 18.13 11.45 14.48
C ASN A 55 18.21 10.27 13.48
N ALA A 56 17.24 9.38 13.46
CA ALA A 56 17.24 8.27 12.53
C ALA A 56 17.00 8.75 11.10
N SER A 57 17.78 8.23 10.19
CA SER A 57 17.62 8.45 8.75
C SER A 57 16.56 7.48 8.21
N ALA A 58 15.60 8.01 7.44
CA ALA A 58 14.56 7.19 6.82
C ALA A 58 14.33 7.56 5.37
N ALA A 59 13.87 6.59 4.57
CA ALA A 59 13.40 6.81 3.20
C ALA A 59 12.13 6.00 2.92
N VAL A 60 11.33 6.50 1.98
CA VAL A 60 10.16 5.80 1.45
C VAL A 60 10.42 5.46 -0.02
N VAL A 61 10.27 4.18 -0.36
CA VAL A 61 10.47 3.65 -1.71
C VAL A 61 9.13 3.19 -2.25
N LEU A 62 8.76 3.68 -3.43
CA LEU A 62 7.43 3.49 -4.02
C LEU A 62 7.52 3.04 -5.47
N TYR A 63 6.43 2.47 -5.98
CA TYR A 63 6.38 1.97 -7.35
C TYR A 63 6.24 3.09 -8.39
N THR A 64 5.36 4.08 -8.17
CA THR A 64 5.06 5.14 -9.14
C THR A 64 5.21 6.55 -8.58
N HIS A 65 5.36 7.54 -9.47
CA HIS A 65 5.36 8.95 -9.09
C HIS A 65 4.02 9.41 -8.48
N SER A 66 2.89 8.88 -8.93
CA SER A 66 1.58 9.18 -8.34
C SER A 66 1.50 8.75 -6.87
N LEU A 67 2.13 7.63 -6.50
CA LEU A 67 2.24 7.21 -5.11
C LEU A 67 3.13 8.16 -4.30
N ILE A 68 4.18 8.73 -4.90
CA ILE A 68 5.04 9.71 -4.23
C ILE A 68 4.23 10.93 -3.79
N ASP A 69 3.41 11.48 -4.66
CA ASP A 69 2.59 12.66 -4.35
C ASP A 69 1.55 12.34 -3.28
N MET A 70 0.95 11.16 -3.35
CA MET A 70 0.02 10.67 -2.34
C MET A 70 0.73 10.53 -0.98
N PHE A 71 1.88 9.87 -0.91
CA PHE A 71 2.63 9.69 0.34
C PHE A 71 3.10 11.01 0.92
N ARG A 72 3.65 11.92 0.11
CA ARG A 72 4.06 13.27 0.56
C ARG A 72 2.89 14.04 1.16
N THR A 73 1.72 13.98 0.53
CA THR A 73 0.50 14.61 1.05
C THR A 73 0.13 14.01 2.40
N GLY A 74 0.06 12.70 2.53
CA GLY A 74 -0.27 12.05 3.80
C GLY A 74 0.76 12.30 4.90
N MET A 75 2.04 12.28 4.57
CA MET A 75 3.12 12.62 5.50
C MET A 75 2.99 14.05 6.03
N LYS A 76 2.68 15.01 5.15
CA LYS A 76 2.44 16.41 5.51
C LYS A 76 1.20 16.56 6.41
N GLU A 77 0.10 15.85 6.11
CA GLU A 77 -1.14 15.88 6.91
C GLU A 77 -0.93 15.45 8.37
N ILE A 78 0.03 14.55 8.63
CA ILE A 78 0.35 14.12 10.00
C ILE A 78 1.60 14.79 10.59
N GLY A 79 2.16 15.80 9.91
CA GLY A 79 3.25 16.64 10.42
C GLY A 79 4.65 16.00 10.29
N LEU A 80 4.87 15.08 9.36
CA LEU A 80 6.20 14.61 9.00
C LEU A 80 6.95 15.63 8.15
N SER A 81 8.28 15.67 8.29
CA SER A 81 9.14 16.59 7.52
C SER A 81 9.12 16.28 6.03
N GLU A 82 9.03 17.31 5.20
CA GLU A 82 9.16 17.22 3.74
C GLU A 82 10.60 16.85 3.30
N SER A 83 11.58 16.92 4.21
CA SER A 83 12.97 16.54 3.92
C SER A 83 13.20 15.02 3.88
N ILE A 84 12.24 14.22 4.33
CA ILE A 84 12.33 12.76 4.26
C ILE A 84 12.31 12.34 2.79
N PRO A 85 13.33 11.62 2.29
CA PRO A 85 13.35 11.14 0.92
C PRO A 85 12.16 10.22 0.61
N VAL A 86 11.37 10.59 -0.41
CA VAL A 86 10.32 9.77 -1.00
C VAL A 86 10.63 9.66 -2.48
N MET A 87 10.91 8.46 -2.96
CA MET A 87 11.43 8.22 -4.30
C MET A 87 10.87 6.94 -4.91
N THR A 88 10.99 6.81 -6.22
CA THR A 88 10.65 5.57 -6.90
C THR A 88 11.71 4.49 -6.65
N TYR A 89 11.32 3.21 -6.82
CA TYR A 89 12.23 2.07 -6.65
C TYR A 89 13.46 2.14 -7.57
N TYR A 90 13.30 2.65 -8.80
CA TYR A 90 14.42 2.79 -9.73
C TYR A 90 15.34 3.97 -9.38
N GLU A 91 14.79 5.09 -8.87
CA GLU A 91 15.62 6.17 -8.34
C GLU A 91 16.44 5.69 -7.14
N PHE A 92 15.81 4.89 -6.28
CA PHE A 92 16.50 4.27 -5.16
C PHE A 92 17.64 3.37 -5.62
N VAL A 93 17.43 2.49 -6.60
CA VAL A 93 18.46 1.55 -7.08
C VAL A 93 19.54 2.23 -7.93
N ASP A 94 19.12 3.05 -8.91
CA ASP A 94 20.02 3.57 -9.94
C ASP A 94 20.74 4.88 -9.54
N ARG A 95 20.14 5.68 -8.66
CA ARG A 95 20.63 7.04 -8.38
C ARG A 95 21.02 7.27 -6.92
N SER A 96 20.37 6.58 -5.98
CA SER A 96 20.69 6.73 -4.57
C SER A 96 21.84 5.79 -4.18
N THR A 97 22.81 6.32 -3.44
CA THR A 97 23.89 5.53 -2.80
C THR A 97 23.80 5.58 -1.27
N SER A 98 22.78 6.26 -0.74
CA SER A 98 22.63 6.49 0.69
C SER A 98 22.22 5.22 1.43
N ASN A 99 22.72 5.10 2.66
CA ASN A 99 22.24 4.13 3.64
C ASN A 99 21.25 4.81 4.59
N TYR A 100 20.33 4.03 5.12
CA TYR A 100 19.27 4.52 5.99
C TYR A 100 19.15 3.64 7.24
N ASP A 101 18.67 4.21 8.32
CA ASP A 101 18.27 3.43 9.49
C ASP A 101 16.98 2.67 9.19
N TYR A 102 16.05 3.32 8.45
CA TYR A 102 14.76 2.75 8.09
C TYR A 102 14.45 2.96 6.60
N ILE A 103 14.00 1.90 5.94
CA ILE A 103 13.36 1.99 4.61
C ILE A 103 11.94 1.46 4.72
N LEU A 104 10.97 2.25 4.27
CA LEU A 104 9.58 1.86 4.14
C LEU A 104 9.25 1.71 2.65
N CYS A 105 8.52 0.65 2.28
CA CYS A 105 8.18 0.40 0.88
C CYS A 105 6.73 -0.06 0.77
N ASP A 106 5.96 0.55 -0.14
CA ASP A 106 4.60 0.11 -0.46
C ASP A 106 4.56 -0.61 -1.81
N GLU A 107 3.52 -1.41 -2.02
CA GLU A 107 3.27 -2.24 -3.23
C GLU A 107 4.48 -3.11 -3.60
N VAL A 108 5.08 -3.74 -2.60
CA VAL A 108 6.31 -4.52 -2.75
C VAL A 108 6.17 -5.71 -3.71
N GLN A 109 4.96 -6.24 -3.91
CA GLN A 109 4.70 -7.37 -4.81
C GLN A 109 4.92 -7.04 -6.30
N ASP A 110 4.94 -5.77 -6.66
CA ASP A 110 5.15 -5.31 -8.03
C ASP A 110 6.62 -4.98 -8.34
N LEU A 111 7.52 -5.18 -7.38
CA LEU A 111 8.94 -4.85 -7.51
C LEU A 111 9.78 -6.06 -7.93
N PRO A 112 10.84 -5.89 -8.73
CA PRO A 112 11.85 -6.92 -8.94
C PRO A 112 12.65 -7.24 -7.66
N ALA A 113 13.09 -8.49 -7.53
CA ALA A 113 13.85 -8.95 -6.35
C ALA A 113 15.11 -8.11 -6.06
N LYS A 114 15.77 -7.56 -7.09
CA LYS A 114 16.96 -6.70 -6.91
C LYS A 114 16.68 -5.45 -6.07
N VAL A 115 15.43 -4.92 -6.10
CA VAL A 115 15.05 -3.78 -5.25
C VAL A 115 15.04 -4.19 -3.79
N LEU A 116 14.52 -5.37 -3.49
CA LEU A 116 14.49 -5.92 -2.13
C LEU A 116 15.90 -6.16 -1.62
N TYR A 117 16.78 -6.74 -2.46
CA TYR A 117 18.19 -6.90 -2.11
C TYR A 117 18.90 -5.55 -1.88
N ALA A 118 18.62 -4.55 -2.71
CA ALA A 118 19.20 -3.21 -2.54
C ALA A 118 18.73 -2.55 -1.24
N MET A 119 17.45 -2.68 -0.88
CA MET A 119 16.93 -2.22 0.42
C MET A 119 17.62 -2.93 1.58
N ASN A 120 17.74 -4.25 1.50
CA ASN A 120 18.36 -5.05 2.56
C ASN A 120 19.84 -4.70 2.81
N ASN A 121 20.54 -4.30 1.75
CA ASN A 121 21.94 -3.89 1.83
C ASN A 121 22.11 -2.44 2.33
N ARG A 122 21.08 -1.60 2.28
CA ARG A 122 21.17 -0.17 2.57
C ARG A 122 20.33 0.29 3.76
N ALA A 123 19.65 -0.61 4.44
CA ALA A 123 18.85 -0.29 5.61
C ALA A 123 19.23 -1.15 6.82
N LYS A 124 19.17 -0.58 8.01
CA LYS A 124 19.24 -1.34 9.26
C LYS A 124 17.91 -2.08 9.51
N LYS A 125 16.81 -1.50 9.08
CA LYS A 125 15.48 -2.07 9.19
C LYS A 125 14.61 -1.70 8.01
N ILE A 126 13.83 -2.68 7.53
CA ILE A 126 12.92 -2.53 6.41
C ILE A 126 11.49 -2.86 6.88
N ILE A 127 10.54 -2.03 6.49
CA ILE A 127 9.11 -2.28 6.65
C ILE A 127 8.49 -2.19 5.26
N VAL A 128 8.10 -3.32 4.69
CA VAL A 128 7.43 -3.35 3.39
C VAL A 128 5.96 -3.69 3.55
N ALA A 129 5.14 -3.17 2.65
CA ALA A 129 3.72 -3.47 2.59
C ALA A 129 3.31 -3.93 1.19
N GLY A 130 2.34 -4.83 1.12
CA GLY A 130 1.85 -5.32 -0.15
C GLY A 130 0.70 -6.32 -0.01
N ASP A 131 0.16 -6.71 -1.16
CA ASP A 131 -0.90 -7.71 -1.27
C ASP A 131 -0.49 -8.77 -2.29
N SER A 132 -0.29 -9.99 -1.84
CA SER A 132 0.11 -11.10 -2.70
C SER A 132 -0.90 -11.46 -3.80
N ASN A 133 -2.15 -10.99 -3.66
CA ASN A 133 -3.22 -11.24 -4.63
C ASN A 133 -3.40 -10.11 -5.65
N GLN A 134 -2.64 -9.02 -5.53
CA GLN A 134 -2.78 -7.82 -6.38
C GLN A 134 -1.59 -7.58 -7.31
N SER A 135 -0.67 -8.52 -7.44
CA SER A 135 0.40 -8.38 -8.44
C SER A 135 -0.21 -8.36 -9.83
N ILE A 136 -0.15 -7.20 -10.49
CA ILE A 136 -0.66 -7.00 -11.86
C ILE A 136 0.45 -7.04 -12.90
N PHE A 137 1.69 -6.97 -12.47
CA PHE A 137 2.86 -7.02 -13.35
C PHE A 137 3.59 -8.34 -13.16
N SER A 138 3.81 -9.05 -14.27
CA SER A 138 4.71 -10.21 -14.30
C SER A 138 6.17 -9.79 -14.51
N THR A 139 6.37 -8.60 -15.08
CA THR A 139 7.69 -8.10 -15.49
C THR A 139 7.74 -6.59 -15.23
N ASP A 140 8.82 -6.15 -14.64
CA ASP A 140 9.09 -4.71 -14.42
C ASP A 140 9.26 -4.00 -15.76
N PRO A 141 8.54 -2.89 -15.99
CA PRO A 141 8.55 -2.20 -17.29
C PRO A 141 9.90 -1.55 -17.61
N LYS A 142 10.71 -1.18 -16.58
CA LYS A 142 11.96 -0.46 -16.78
C LYS A 142 13.14 -1.39 -17.08
N TRP A 143 13.32 -2.43 -16.28
CA TRP A 143 14.48 -3.32 -16.42
C TRP A 143 14.15 -4.63 -17.13
N GLN A 144 12.87 -4.87 -17.43
CA GLN A 144 12.38 -6.11 -18.04
C GLN A 144 12.71 -7.36 -17.20
N GLU A 145 12.79 -7.19 -15.89
CA GLU A 145 13.03 -8.26 -14.95
C GLU A 145 11.70 -8.77 -14.35
N PRO A 146 11.60 -10.06 -14.02
CA PRO A 146 10.42 -10.58 -13.35
C PRO A 146 10.20 -9.87 -12.02
N THR A 147 8.92 -9.60 -11.69
CA THR A 147 8.56 -9.15 -10.35
C THR A 147 8.79 -10.27 -9.33
N VAL A 148 9.02 -9.88 -8.08
CA VAL A 148 9.28 -10.85 -7.03
C VAL A 148 8.05 -11.76 -6.81
N ASN A 149 8.32 -13.06 -6.61
CA ASN A 149 7.24 -13.94 -6.15
C ASN A 149 6.83 -13.53 -4.73
N PRO A 150 5.55 -13.19 -4.47
CA PRO A 150 5.09 -12.76 -3.15
C PRO A 150 5.43 -13.73 -2.02
N THR A 151 5.55 -15.05 -2.31
CA THR A 151 5.95 -16.04 -1.29
C THR A 151 7.40 -15.92 -0.85
N GLN A 152 8.26 -15.29 -1.67
CA GLN A 152 9.70 -15.14 -1.42
C GLN A 152 10.07 -13.79 -0.77
N ILE A 153 9.13 -12.83 -0.71
CA ILE A 153 9.42 -11.49 -0.18
C ILE A 153 10.01 -11.58 1.23
N GLY A 154 9.35 -12.35 2.11
CA GLY A 154 9.80 -12.53 3.50
C GLY A 154 11.20 -13.08 3.59
N ASP A 155 11.51 -14.09 2.77
CA ASP A 155 12.83 -14.75 2.78
C ASP A 155 13.93 -13.82 2.26
N ILE A 156 13.67 -13.09 1.16
CA ILE A 156 14.65 -12.17 0.54
C ILE A 156 15.11 -11.10 1.52
N ILE A 157 14.20 -10.52 2.27
CA ILE A 157 14.53 -9.44 3.22
C ILE A 157 14.61 -9.93 4.67
N ASN A 158 14.57 -11.23 4.90
CA ASN A 158 14.55 -11.82 6.26
C ASN A 158 13.51 -11.13 7.17
N ALA A 159 12.27 -11.04 6.69
CA ALA A 159 11.19 -10.34 7.37
C ALA A 159 10.20 -11.29 8.02
N ARG A 160 9.77 -10.94 9.23
CA ARG A 160 8.55 -11.53 9.79
C ARG A 160 7.31 -10.93 9.14
N ALA A 161 6.31 -11.77 8.94
CA ALA A 161 5.04 -11.31 8.40
C ALA A 161 4.12 -10.73 9.50
N PHE A 162 3.40 -9.66 9.14
CA PHE A 162 2.29 -9.13 9.90
C PHE A 162 1.08 -9.00 8.97
N SER A 163 -0.09 -9.48 9.37
CA SER A 163 -1.29 -9.47 8.52
C SER A 163 -2.31 -8.48 9.03
N LEU A 164 -2.83 -7.63 8.13
CA LEU A 164 -4.01 -6.81 8.34
C LEU A 164 -5.21 -7.57 7.80
N ASN A 165 -6.15 -7.90 8.69
CA ASN A 165 -7.31 -8.71 8.36
C ASN A 165 -8.57 -7.88 8.10
N MET A 166 -8.58 -6.60 8.52
CA MET A 166 -9.72 -5.73 8.32
C MET A 166 -9.67 -4.98 6.99
N ILE A 167 -10.78 -4.97 6.26
CA ILE A 167 -10.94 -4.22 5.02
C ILE A 167 -11.80 -2.99 5.29
N HIS A 168 -11.22 -1.79 5.16
CA HIS A 168 -11.90 -0.51 5.41
C HIS A 168 -12.52 0.11 4.17
N ARG A 169 -12.00 -0.19 2.97
CA ARG A 169 -12.42 0.47 1.73
C ARG A 169 -13.64 -0.19 1.09
N LEU A 170 -13.69 -1.53 1.09
CA LEU A 170 -14.69 -2.28 0.35
C LEU A 170 -15.96 -2.49 1.16
N THR A 171 -17.12 -2.28 0.53
CA THR A 171 -18.43 -2.62 1.10
C THR A 171 -18.72 -4.11 0.94
N ARG A 172 -19.75 -4.60 1.64
CA ARG A 172 -20.17 -6.00 1.56
C ARG A 172 -20.55 -6.41 0.13
N SER A 173 -21.27 -5.54 -0.56
CA SER A 173 -21.70 -5.78 -1.94
C SER A 173 -20.52 -5.92 -2.88
N ILE A 174 -19.50 -5.04 -2.77
CA ILE A 174 -18.27 -5.14 -3.57
C ILE A 174 -17.53 -6.44 -3.28
N ILE A 175 -17.34 -6.80 -2.01
CA ILE A 175 -16.68 -8.05 -1.63
C ILE A 175 -17.43 -9.26 -2.20
N SER A 176 -18.77 -9.27 -2.12
CA SER A 176 -19.58 -10.36 -2.69
C SER A 176 -19.46 -10.46 -4.22
N ALA A 177 -19.36 -9.31 -4.92
CA ALA A 177 -19.15 -9.32 -6.37
C ALA A 177 -17.76 -9.82 -6.75
N VAL A 178 -16.72 -9.33 -6.08
CA VAL A 178 -15.34 -9.79 -6.31
C VAL A 178 -15.22 -11.30 -6.12
N GLN A 179 -15.84 -11.85 -5.09
CA GLN A 179 -15.79 -13.29 -4.85
C GLN A 179 -16.50 -14.12 -5.93
N LYS A 180 -17.58 -13.61 -6.51
CA LYS A 180 -18.25 -14.29 -7.63
C LYS A 180 -17.39 -14.29 -8.90
N ILE A 181 -16.63 -13.23 -9.12
CA ILE A 181 -15.73 -13.08 -10.28
C ILE A 181 -14.43 -13.84 -10.07
N LEU A 182 -13.89 -13.82 -8.85
CA LEU A 182 -12.62 -14.41 -8.45
C LEU A 182 -12.82 -15.40 -7.29
N PRO A 183 -13.41 -16.58 -7.53
CA PRO A 183 -13.80 -17.52 -6.47
C PRO A 183 -12.61 -18.07 -5.67
N ASN A 184 -11.42 -18.06 -6.24
CA ASN A 184 -10.19 -18.53 -5.59
C ASN A 184 -9.55 -17.47 -4.65
N MET A 185 -10.04 -16.23 -4.68
CA MET A 185 -9.57 -15.17 -3.78
C MET A 185 -10.28 -15.29 -2.43
N ASN A 186 -9.56 -15.67 -1.38
CA ASN A 186 -10.15 -15.81 -0.05
C ASN A 186 -10.32 -14.45 0.67
N ILE A 187 -11.15 -13.58 0.08
CA ILE A 187 -11.45 -12.25 0.61
C ILE A 187 -12.53 -12.30 1.73
N PHE A 188 -13.29 -13.40 1.81
CA PHE A 188 -14.35 -13.55 2.83
C PHE A 188 -13.82 -13.81 4.24
N GLY A 189 -12.60 -14.30 4.37
CA GLY A 189 -11.96 -14.49 5.66
C GLY A 189 -11.57 -13.18 6.36
N ALA A 190 -11.54 -12.06 5.61
CA ALA A 190 -11.18 -10.77 6.16
C ALA A 190 -12.32 -10.17 6.99
N ALA A 191 -11.99 -9.62 8.16
CA ALA A 191 -12.93 -8.81 8.94
C ALA A 191 -13.31 -7.55 8.14
N ARG A 192 -14.51 -7.01 8.37
CA ARG A 192 -15.05 -5.89 7.61
C ARG A 192 -15.39 -4.73 8.51
N ASP A 193 -15.19 -3.54 8.02
CA ASP A 193 -15.78 -2.34 8.59
C ASP A 193 -17.31 -2.35 8.27
N THR A 194 -18.10 -2.74 9.24
CA THR A 194 -19.57 -2.84 9.10
C THR A 194 -20.28 -1.49 9.15
N THR A 195 -19.55 -0.41 9.41
CA THR A 195 -20.12 0.95 9.46
C THR A 195 -20.33 1.54 8.07
N LYS A 196 -19.73 0.95 7.03
CA LYS A 196 -19.89 1.44 5.65
C LYS A 196 -21.22 1.06 5.05
N VAL A 197 -21.89 2.05 4.49
CA VAL A 197 -23.12 1.86 3.72
C VAL A 197 -22.81 1.07 2.45
N ASP A 198 -23.63 0.06 2.19
CA ASP A 198 -23.50 -0.77 0.99
C ASP A 198 -23.79 0.03 -0.29
N VAL A 199 -23.17 -0.38 -1.39
CA VAL A 199 -23.35 0.26 -2.71
C VAL A 199 -24.04 -0.68 -3.69
N ASN A 200 -24.79 -0.10 -4.62
CA ASN A 200 -25.36 -0.86 -5.72
C ASN A 200 -24.26 -1.21 -6.73
N ILE A 201 -24.15 -2.49 -7.05
CA ILE A 201 -23.25 -2.99 -8.08
C ILE A 201 -24.06 -3.22 -9.34
N ARG A 202 -23.57 -2.66 -10.45
CA ARG A 202 -24.14 -2.86 -11.79
C ARG A 202 -23.15 -3.65 -12.62
N LEU A 203 -23.62 -4.69 -13.27
CA LEU A 203 -22.90 -5.37 -14.32
C LEU A 203 -23.36 -4.78 -15.64
N CYS A 204 -22.40 -4.27 -16.42
CA CYS A 204 -22.63 -3.70 -17.74
C CYS A 204 -21.82 -4.48 -18.75
N GLU A 205 -22.44 -4.82 -19.86
CA GLU A 205 -21.80 -5.44 -21.00
C GLU A 205 -21.71 -4.41 -22.12
N ALA A 206 -20.51 -4.22 -22.66
CA ALA A 206 -20.27 -3.35 -23.81
C ALA A 206 -19.92 -4.19 -25.04
N SER A 207 -20.34 -3.75 -26.21
CA SER A 207 -20.06 -4.45 -27.48
C SER A 207 -18.67 -4.12 -28.04
N SER A 208 -18.01 -3.10 -27.52
CA SER A 208 -16.68 -2.64 -27.90
C SER A 208 -15.98 -1.92 -26.76
N GLU A 209 -14.64 -1.85 -26.80
CA GLU A 209 -13.82 -1.08 -25.87
C GLU A 209 -14.20 0.41 -25.86
N GLN A 210 -14.52 0.97 -27.03
CA GLN A 210 -14.95 2.36 -27.13
C GLN A 210 -16.26 2.62 -26.36
N GLU A 211 -17.23 1.73 -26.47
CA GLU A 211 -18.51 1.83 -25.75
C GLU A 211 -18.30 1.68 -24.25
N GLU A 212 -17.40 0.79 -23.81
CA GLU A 212 -17.03 0.64 -22.40
C GLU A 212 -16.44 1.94 -21.84
N ILE A 213 -15.47 2.54 -22.55
CA ILE A 213 -14.83 3.81 -22.16
C ILE A 213 -15.88 4.92 -22.05
N GLU A 214 -16.72 5.08 -23.04
CA GLU A 214 -17.76 6.11 -23.06
C GLU A 214 -18.76 5.94 -21.90
N TYR A 215 -19.15 4.70 -21.62
CA TYR A 215 -20.01 4.39 -20.48
C TYR A 215 -19.37 4.79 -19.15
N VAL A 216 -18.11 4.40 -18.91
CA VAL A 216 -17.38 4.73 -17.68
C VAL A 216 -17.25 6.24 -17.49
N PHE A 217 -16.89 6.98 -18.55
CA PHE A 217 -16.82 8.44 -18.49
C PHE A 217 -18.16 9.09 -18.16
N LYS A 218 -19.25 8.63 -18.78
CA LYS A 218 -20.60 9.15 -18.55
C LYS A 218 -21.10 8.90 -17.13
N GLU A 219 -20.79 7.72 -16.57
CA GLU A 219 -21.16 7.41 -15.17
C GLU A 219 -20.29 8.18 -14.16
N SER A 220 -19.01 8.39 -14.44
CA SER A 220 -18.12 9.17 -13.57
C SER A 220 -18.55 10.63 -13.43
N GLN A 221 -19.05 11.24 -14.53
CA GLN A 221 -19.59 12.61 -14.51
C GLN A 221 -20.84 12.74 -13.64
N LYS A 222 -21.71 11.72 -13.62
CA LYS A 222 -22.90 11.70 -12.74
C LYS A 222 -22.52 11.64 -11.26
N GLY A 223 -21.46 10.91 -10.93
CA GLY A 223 -20.96 10.81 -9.55
C GLY A 223 -20.38 12.12 -9.02
N THR A 224 -19.77 12.94 -9.88
CA THR A 224 -19.21 14.24 -9.50
C THR A 224 -20.30 15.29 -9.21
N ALA A 225 -21.40 15.25 -9.96
CA ALA A 225 -22.52 16.17 -9.78
C ALA A 225 -23.28 15.97 -8.44
N VAL A 226 -23.20 14.77 -7.84
CA VAL A 226 -23.85 14.47 -6.53
C VAL A 226 -23.00 14.93 -5.34
N SER A 227 -21.71 15.18 -5.54
CA SER A 227 -20.81 15.63 -4.46
C SER A 227 -20.75 17.16 -4.30
N GLU A 228 -21.37 17.92 -5.21
CA GLU A 228 -21.44 19.40 -5.18
C GLU A 228 -22.81 19.95 -4.70
N SER A 229 -23.74 19.07 -4.34
CA SER A 229 -25.05 19.37 -3.76
C SER A 229 -25.10 18.92 -2.28
#